data_e8cafe152c045b66d54ffaa78f1e5f0a
#
_entry.id   e8cafe152c045b66d54ffaa78f1e5f0a
#
_cell.length_a   1.000
_cell.length_b   1.000
_cell.length_c   1.000
_cell.angle_alpha   90.00
_cell.angle_beta   90.00
_cell.angle_gamma   90.00
#
_symmetry.space_group_name_H-M   'P 1'
#
loop_
_entity.id
_entity.type
_entity.pdbx_description
1 polymer ?
#
loop_
_entity_poly.entity_id
_entity_poly.type
_entity_poly.pdbx_seq_one_letter_code
_entity_poly.pdbx_strand_id
1 'polypeptide(L)'
;MNFLLGKPPIEPINLSGYSKTKFENNKEYRSFITCVRDILSLPSVSDKSFLITIGDRSVTGLVARDQMIGPYQIPVSNIGITASNIGSKNGQVLTMGERPQIAITNPEASAEISLGEVITNIASAYIKDLSNIKLSANWMASSSNKNEVEALYLTVKKLSEFCQHLNITIPVGKDSLSMNTSWSDKKSTKKVESPV
;
A
#
# COMPACT_ATOMS: atom_id res chain seq x y z
N MET A 1 22.33 -25.46 -13.16
CA MET A 1 21.38 -26.38 -12.53
C MET A 1 21.36 -26.19 -11.02
N ASN A 2 22.51 -26.25 -10.30
CA ASN A 2 22.55 -26.07 -8.84
C ASN A 2 22.04 -24.68 -8.34
N PHE A 3 22.14 -23.65 -9.15
CA PHE A 3 21.59 -22.31 -8.82
C PHE A 3 20.03 -22.29 -8.88
N LEU A 4 19.44 -23.04 -9.84
CA LEU A 4 17.98 -23.08 -10.00
C LEU A 4 17.31 -24.10 -9.08
N LEU A 5 18.00 -25.16 -8.69
CA LEU A 5 17.47 -26.26 -7.89
C LEU A 5 18.18 -26.43 -6.53
N GLY A 6 19.26 -25.70 -6.32
CA GLY A 6 19.99 -25.65 -5.04
C GLY A 6 19.47 -24.57 -4.11
N LYS A 7 19.99 -24.55 -2.90
CA LYS A 7 19.76 -23.44 -1.97
C LYS A 7 20.57 -22.25 -2.51
N PRO A 8 19.94 -21.10 -2.81
CA PRO A 8 20.68 -19.90 -3.17
C PRO A 8 21.62 -19.53 -2.01
N PRO A 9 22.79 -18.91 -2.30
CA PRO A 9 23.66 -18.43 -1.23
C PRO A 9 22.88 -17.45 -0.36
N ILE A 10 22.87 -17.70 0.94
CA ILE A 10 22.27 -16.79 1.92
C ILE A 10 23.30 -15.70 2.17
N GLU A 11 23.09 -14.53 1.60
CA GLU A 11 23.85 -13.35 1.98
C GLU A 11 23.27 -12.83 3.31
N PRO A 12 24.06 -12.79 4.38
CA PRO A 12 23.58 -12.27 5.65
C PRO A 12 23.27 -10.77 5.50
N ILE A 13 22.02 -10.41 5.76
CA ILE A 13 21.61 -9.02 5.85
C ILE A 13 22.13 -8.48 7.18
N ASN A 14 23.12 -7.60 7.12
CA ASN A 14 23.65 -6.94 8.31
C ASN A 14 22.77 -5.74 8.63
N LEU A 15 21.90 -5.89 9.63
CA LEU A 15 21.03 -4.83 10.14
C LEU A 15 21.89 -3.87 10.98
N SER A 16 22.48 -2.88 10.32
CA SER A 16 23.39 -1.93 10.96
C SER A 16 22.71 -0.76 11.68
N GLY A 17 21.40 -0.77 11.71
CA GLY A 17 20.55 0.25 12.31
C GLY A 17 19.94 1.19 11.27
N TYR A 18 18.65 1.05 11.04
CA TYR A 18 17.88 1.92 10.16
C TYR A 18 17.98 3.38 10.64
N SER A 19 18.57 4.23 9.79
CA SER A 19 18.62 5.67 10.06
C SER A 19 17.29 6.30 9.63
N LYS A 20 16.43 6.58 10.61
CA LYS A 20 15.18 7.31 10.33
C LYS A 20 15.48 8.66 9.71
N THR A 21 14.91 8.94 8.55
CA THR A 21 14.97 10.26 7.94
C THR A 21 14.33 11.27 8.90
N LYS A 22 15.11 12.23 9.38
CA LYS A 22 14.57 13.33 10.20
C LYS A 22 14.04 14.40 9.24
N PHE A 23 12.76 14.70 9.34
CA PHE A 23 12.24 15.91 8.70
C PHE A 23 12.74 17.14 9.46
N GLU A 24 13.41 18.03 8.77
CA GLU A 24 13.64 19.37 9.29
C GLU A 24 12.30 20.08 9.36
N ASN A 25 11.90 20.46 10.58
CA ASN A 25 10.73 21.29 10.82
C ASN A 25 11.04 22.72 10.34
N ASN A 26 10.93 22.95 9.05
CA ASN A 26 10.86 24.29 8.54
C ASN A 26 9.52 24.89 8.99
N LYS A 27 9.56 25.66 10.07
CA LYS A 27 8.41 26.40 10.61
C LYS A 27 8.11 27.61 9.73
N GLU A 28 7.76 27.40 8.46
CA GLU A 28 7.06 28.40 7.70
C GLU A 28 5.61 28.47 8.19
N TYR A 29 5.26 29.58 8.82
CA TYR A 29 3.88 29.85 9.20
C TYR A 29 3.05 30.11 7.93
N ARG A 30 2.39 29.06 7.43
CA ARG A 30 1.42 29.16 6.32
C ARG A 30 0.02 29.41 6.88
N SER A 31 -0.80 30.16 6.16
CA SER A 31 -2.20 30.30 6.54
C SER A 31 -2.92 28.95 6.47
N PHE A 32 -3.93 28.74 7.31
CA PHE A 32 -4.74 27.52 7.32
C PHE A 32 -5.29 27.19 5.91
N ILE A 33 -5.84 28.20 5.23
CA ILE A 33 -6.39 28.03 3.87
C ILE A 33 -5.32 27.59 2.87
N THR A 34 -4.11 28.13 2.98
CA THR A 34 -2.98 27.69 2.12
C THR A 34 -2.65 26.22 2.38
N CYS A 35 -2.56 25.79 3.65
CA CYS A 35 -2.29 24.40 4.01
C CYS A 35 -3.38 23.46 3.48
N VAL A 36 -4.65 23.83 3.62
CA VAL A 36 -5.78 23.02 3.10
C VAL A 36 -5.68 22.88 1.57
N ARG A 37 -5.41 23.97 0.86
CA ARG A 37 -5.29 23.95 -0.59
C ARG A 37 -4.10 23.06 -1.04
N ASP A 38 -2.96 23.19 -0.38
CA ASP A 38 -1.77 22.41 -0.69
C ASP A 38 -2.05 20.92 -0.49
N ILE A 39 -2.69 20.54 0.63
CA ILE A 39 -3.05 19.14 0.91
C ILE A 39 -4.03 18.59 -0.14
N LEU A 40 -5.09 19.34 -0.47
CA LEU A 40 -6.08 18.91 -1.47
C LEU A 40 -5.48 18.81 -2.89
N SER A 41 -4.37 19.49 -3.15
CA SER A 41 -3.66 19.44 -4.43
C SER A 41 -2.63 18.32 -4.52
N LEU A 42 -2.35 17.59 -3.42
CA LEU A 42 -1.43 16.46 -3.47
C LEU A 42 -1.98 15.35 -4.37
N PRO A 43 -1.14 14.75 -5.25
CA PRO A 43 -1.58 13.65 -6.12
C PRO A 43 -2.21 12.48 -5.38
N SER A 44 -1.80 12.20 -4.14
CA SER A 44 -2.36 11.16 -3.29
C SER A 44 -3.73 11.50 -2.69
N VAL A 45 -4.11 12.78 -2.67
CA VAL A 45 -5.36 13.28 -2.05
C VAL A 45 -6.36 13.77 -3.08
N SER A 46 -5.89 14.36 -4.18
CA SER A 46 -6.72 14.95 -5.23
C SER A 46 -7.69 13.95 -5.86
N ASP A 47 -8.76 14.45 -6.45
CA ASP A 47 -9.80 13.66 -7.11
C ASP A 47 -9.23 12.72 -8.19
N LYS A 48 -9.72 11.49 -8.21
CA LYS A 48 -9.33 10.41 -9.15
C LYS A 48 -10.43 10.04 -10.14
N SER A 49 -11.50 10.83 -10.22
CA SER A 49 -12.65 10.56 -11.11
C SER A 49 -12.21 10.36 -12.56
N PHE A 50 -11.16 11.05 -13.01
CA PHE A 50 -10.63 10.90 -14.36
C PHE A 50 -10.13 9.48 -14.66
N LEU A 51 -9.54 8.79 -13.69
CA LEU A 51 -9.05 7.41 -13.87
C LEU A 51 -10.19 6.44 -14.15
N ILE A 52 -11.35 6.66 -13.53
CA ILE A 52 -12.52 5.82 -13.70
C ILE A 52 -13.28 6.15 -14.99
N THR A 53 -13.15 7.40 -15.48
CA THR A 53 -13.80 7.86 -16.72
C THR A 53 -13.07 7.42 -17.96
N ILE A 54 -11.73 7.34 -17.92
CA ILE A 54 -10.90 6.93 -19.07
C ILE A 54 -10.61 5.43 -19.10
N GLY A 55 -10.80 4.73 -17.98
CA GLY A 55 -10.67 3.29 -17.85
C GLY A 55 -12.02 2.61 -17.64
N ASP A 56 -12.00 1.30 -17.44
CA ASP A 56 -13.19 0.53 -17.12
C ASP A 56 -13.64 0.80 -15.69
N ARG A 57 -14.88 1.22 -15.52
CA ARG A 57 -15.50 1.41 -14.21
C ARG A 57 -15.61 0.09 -13.45
N SER A 58 -15.98 -0.97 -14.16
CA SER A 58 -16.15 -2.31 -13.61
C SER A 58 -15.99 -3.34 -14.73
N VAL A 59 -15.17 -4.37 -14.49
CA VAL A 59 -14.81 -5.36 -15.51
C VAL A 59 -15.60 -6.65 -15.36
N THR A 60 -16.10 -6.97 -14.16
CA THR A 60 -16.80 -8.21 -13.88
C THR A 60 -18.30 -7.97 -13.69
N GLY A 61 -19.10 -9.03 -13.81
CA GLY A 61 -20.51 -9.02 -13.42
C GLY A 61 -20.68 -9.20 -11.91
N LEU A 62 -21.94 -9.22 -11.45
CA LEU A 62 -22.31 -9.47 -10.05
C LEU A 62 -21.76 -8.44 -9.05
N VAL A 63 -21.41 -7.24 -9.51
CA VAL A 63 -20.95 -6.16 -8.65
C VAL A 63 -22.12 -5.65 -7.81
N ALA A 64 -21.99 -5.78 -6.49
CA ALA A 64 -22.98 -5.28 -5.53
C ALA A 64 -22.58 -3.89 -4.99
N ARG A 65 -21.29 -3.59 -4.95
CA ARG A 65 -20.75 -2.29 -4.56
C ARG A 65 -19.50 -2.00 -5.40
N ASP A 66 -19.54 -0.89 -6.12
CA ASP A 66 -18.38 -0.33 -6.82
C ASP A 66 -17.87 0.94 -6.11
N GLN A 67 -16.95 1.65 -6.74
CA GLN A 67 -16.34 2.86 -6.22
C GLN A 67 -17.27 4.08 -6.19
N MET A 68 -18.37 4.06 -6.94
CA MET A 68 -19.28 5.20 -7.09
C MET A 68 -20.35 5.21 -6.01
N ILE A 69 -20.55 6.35 -5.36
CA ILE A 69 -21.47 6.51 -4.24
C ILE A 69 -22.46 7.64 -4.49
N GLY A 70 -23.71 7.39 -4.07
CA GLY A 70 -24.79 8.36 -4.03
C GLY A 70 -25.29 8.81 -5.40
N PRO A 71 -26.21 9.79 -5.43
CA PRO A 71 -26.85 10.24 -6.66
C PRO A 71 -25.89 10.95 -7.61
N TYR A 72 -24.80 11.52 -7.08
CA TYR A 72 -23.78 12.20 -7.88
C TYR A 72 -22.68 11.28 -8.40
N GLN A 73 -22.72 9.98 -8.05
CA GLN A 73 -21.75 8.98 -8.50
C GLN A 73 -20.31 9.41 -8.27
N ILE A 74 -20.00 9.76 -7.02
CA ILE A 74 -18.65 10.19 -6.61
C ILE A 74 -17.82 8.96 -6.23
N PRO A 75 -16.56 8.83 -6.68
CA PRO A 75 -15.72 7.66 -6.44
C PRO A 75 -15.06 7.70 -5.05
N VAL A 76 -15.86 7.57 -4.00
CA VAL A 76 -15.44 7.65 -2.59
C VAL A 76 -15.60 6.34 -1.83
N SER A 77 -15.99 5.24 -2.49
CA SER A 77 -16.04 3.93 -1.85
C SER A 77 -14.65 3.32 -1.77
N ASN A 78 -14.24 2.93 -0.56
CA ASN A 78 -12.97 2.26 -0.30
C ASN A 78 -13.10 0.73 -0.28
N ILE A 79 -14.25 0.20 -0.69
CA ILE A 79 -14.48 -1.24 -0.83
C ILE A 79 -15.14 -1.58 -2.17
N GLY A 80 -14.82 -2.77 -2.67
CA GLY A 80 -15.54 -3.42 -3.75
C GLY A 80 -16.27 -4.66 -3.24
N ILE A 81 -17.52 -4.87 -3.63
CA ILE A 81 -18.28 -6.05 -3.23
C ILE A 81 -18.85 -6.72 -4.47
N THR A 82 -18.61 -8.03 -4.58
CA THR A 82 -19.19 -8.88 -5.62
C THR A 82 -20.07 -9.96 -4.99
N ALA A 83 -21.23 -10.22 -5.57
CA ALA A 83 -22.09 -11.33 -5.16
C ALA A 83 -21.58 -12.65 -5.70
N SER A 84 -21.84 -13.76 -4.99
CA SER A 84 -21.41 -15.09 -5.43
C SER A 84 -22.21 -15.61 -6.63
N ASN A 85 -23.47 -15.19 -6.75
CA ASN A 85 -24.36 -15.48 -7.91
C ASN A 85 -25.55 -14.51 -7.91
N ILE A 86 -26.38 -14.59 -8.96
CA ILE A 86 -27.61 -13.79 -9.05
C ILE A 86 -28.56 -14.16 -7.91
N GLY A 87 -28.98 -13.16 -7.14
CA GLY A 87 -29.89 -13.33 -6.00
C GLY A 87 -29.20 -13.81 -4.70
N SER A 88 -27.88 -14.04 -4.71
CA SER A 88 -27.13 -14.39 -3.49
C SER A 88 -27.07 -13.21 -2.53
N LYS A 89 -27.18 -13.53 -1.24
CA LYS A 89 -26.85 -12.62 -0.13
C LYS A 89 -25.38 -12.79 0.34
N ASN A 90 -24.67 -13.76 -0.22
CA ASN A 90 -23.25 -13.99 0.05
C ASN A 90 -22.41 -13.44 -1.09
N GLY A 91 -21.19 -13.04 -0.76
CA GLY A 91 -20.27 -12.45 -1.73
C GLY A 91 -18.86 -12.34 -1.18
N GLN A 92 -18.05 -11.60 -1.90
CA GLN A 92 -16.69 -11.27 -1.53
C GLN A 92 -16.54 -9.77 -1.36
N VAL A 93 -15.77 -9.37 -0.37
CA VAL A 93 -15.41 -7.97 -0.11
C VAL A 93 -13.93 -7.80 -0.35
N LEU A 94 -13.58 -6.79 -1.11
CA LEU A 94 -12.20 -6.43 -1.45
C LEU A 94 -11.94 -5.00 -0.97
N THR A 95 -10.79 -4.80 -0.35
CA THR A 95 -10.31 -3.49 0.10
C THR A 95 -8.80 -3.44 0.00
N MET A 96 -8.26 -2.24 0.03
CA MET A 96 -6.83 -1.99 -0.04
C MET A 96 -6.40 -1.04 1.08
N GLY A 97 -5.16 -1.18 1.52
CA GLY A 97 -4.47 -0.23 2.40
C GLY A 97 -3.03 -0.08 1.98
N GLU A 98 -2.54 1.15 1.94
CA GLU A 98 -1.16 1.48 1.60
C GLU A 98 -0.74 2.81 2.26
N ARG A 99 0.50 2.88 2.73
CA ARG A 99 1.06 4.12 3.31
C ARG A 99 2.56 4.26 3.03
N PRO A 100 2.99 4.24 1.75
CA PRO A 100 4.41 4.26 1.40
C PRO A 100 5.11 5.55 1.85
N GLN A 101 4.41 6.68 1.95
CA GLN A 101 5.00 7.95 2.38
C GLN A 101 5.49 7.89 3.84
N ILE A 102 4.85 7.07 4.68
CA ILE A 102 5.25 6.90 6.08
C ILE A 102 6.49 6.01 6.18
N ALA A 103 6.66 5.06 5.27
CA ALA A 103 7.80 4.15 5.25
C ALA A 103 9.15 4.88 5.15
N ILE A 104 9.18 6.05 4.50
CA ILE A 104 10.39 6.89 4.38
C ILE A 104 10.96 7.26 5.76
N THR A 105 10.09 7.43 6.75
CA THR A 105 10.47 7.86 8.11
C THR A 105 10.29 6.79 9.15
N ASN A 106 9.31 5.91 8.97
CA ASN A 106 8.98 4.86 9.91
C ASN A 106 8.33 3.67 9.20
N PRO A 107 9.14 2.70 8.73
CA PRO A 107 8.63 1.53 8.02
C PRO A 107 7.68 0.67 8.86
N GLU A 108 7.91 0.56 10.16
CA GLU A 108 7.02 -0.18 11.07
C GLU A 108 5.65 0.47 11.18
N ALA A 109 5.59 1.80 11.34
CA ALA A 109 4.33 2.55 11.37
C ALA A 109 3.59 2.48 10.02
N SER A 110 4.31 2.47 8.89
CA SER A 110 3.72 2.28 7.56
C SER A 110 2.97 0.95 7.49
N ALA A 111 3.56 -0.15 7.98
CA ALA A 111 2.93 -1.45 8.04
C ALA A 111 1.65 -1.46 8.89
N GLU A 112 1.72 -0.89 10.10
CA GLU A 112 0.58 -0.84 11.02
C GLU A 112 -0.57 -0.01 10.46
N ILE A 113 -0.27 1.16 9.89
CA ILE A 113 -1.31 2.05 9.33
C ILE A 113 -1.91 1.45 8.06
N SER A 114 -1.12 0.80 7.20
CA SER A 114 -1.63 0.12 6.01
C SER A 114 -2.61 -1.00 6.37
N LEU A 115 -2.28 -1.84 7.36
CA LEU A 115 -3.20 -2.86 7.85
C LEU A 115 -4.43 -2.24 8.53
N GLY A 116 -4.23 -1.19 9.33
CA GLY A 116 -5.32 -0.45 9.97
C GLY A 116 -6.29 0.13 8.94
N GLU A 117 -5.79 0.63 7.81
CA GLU A 117 -6.62 1.12 6.71
C GLU A 117 -7.46 -0.01 6.08
N VAL A 118 -6.86 -1.18 5.81
CA VAL A 118 -7.62 -2.35 5.33
C VAL A 118 -8.76 -2.70 6.27
N ILE A 119 -8.48 -2.76 7.59
CA ILE A 119 -9.47 -3.14 8.59
C ILE A 119 -10.58 -2.09 8.70
N THR A 120 -10.24 -0.82 8.68
CA THR A 120 -11.24 0.25 8.77
C THR A 120 -12.10 0.34 7.50
N ASN A 121 -11.51 0.14 6.33
CA ASN A 121 -12.25 0.10 5.08
C ASN A 121 -13.21 -1.09 5.02
N ILE A 122 -12.76 -2.29 5.39
CA ILE A 122 -13.58 -3.51 5.35
C ILE A 122 -14.72 -3.49 6.40
N ALA A 123 -14.59 -2.70 7.46
CA ALA A 123 -15.61 -2.54 8.49
C ALA A 123 -16.93 -1.94 7.96
N SER A 124 -16.92 -1.36 6.77
CA SER A 124 -18.14 -0.89 6.09
C SER A 124 -19.00 -2.03 5.51
N ALA A 125 -18.50 -3.27 5.51
CA ALA A 125 -19.23 -4.47 5.10
C ALA A 125 -19.36 -5.44 6.28
N TYR A 126 -20.41 -6.29 6.23
CA TYR A 126 -20.58 -7.32 7.24
C TYR A 126 -19.56 -8.45 7.00
N ILE A 127 -18.53 -8.48 7.84
CA ILE A 127 -17.63 -9.62 7.99
C ILE A 127 -17.85 -10.22 9.37
N LYS A 128 -18.07 -11.52 9.44
CA LYS A 128 -18.47 -12.21 10.68
C LYS A 128 -17.36 -12.14 11.75
N ASP A 129 -16.10 -12.24 11.32
CA ASP A 129 -14.94 -12.31 12.20
C ASP A 129 -13.68 -11.85 11.46
N LEU A 130 -12.72 -11.25 12.16
CA LEU A 130 -11.43 -10.82 11.57
C LEU A 130 -10.65 -11.97 10.97
N SER A 131 -10.75 -13.18 11.50
CA SER A 131 -10.09 -14.38 10.96
C SER A 131 -10.56 -14.76 9.55
N ASN A 132 -11.70 -14.23 9.10
CA ASN A 132 -12.17 -14.40 7.73
C ASN A 132 -11.43 -13.50 6.73
N ILE A 133 -10.70 -12.51 7.20
CA ILE A 133 -9.88 -11.63 6.35
C ILE A 133 -8.65 -12.42 5.90
N LYS A 134 -8.42 -12.41 4.59
CA LYS A 134 -7.21 -12.94 3.97
C LYS A 134 -6.54 -11.82 3.20
N LEU A 135 -5.26 -11.60 3.47
CA LEU A 135 -4.50 -10.54 2.85
C LEU A 135 -3.64 -11.09 1.71
N SER A 136 -3.47 -10.28 0.69
CA SER A 136 -2.38 -10.40 -0.27
C SER A 136 -1.45 -9.22 -0.06
N ALA A 137 -0.17 -9.49 0.19
CA ALA A 137 0.82 -8.44 0.40
C ALA A 137 1.62 -8.18 -0.89
N ASN A 138 1.97 -6.92 -1.11
CA ASN A 138 2.87 -6.52 -2.19
C ASN A 138 3.92 -5.56 -1.62
N TRP A 139 5.19 -5.93 -1.77
CA TRP A 139 6.33 -5.18 -1.28
C TRP A 139 7.11 -4.60 -2.45
N MET A 140 7.46 -3.34 -2.37
CA MET A 140 8.28 -2.67 -3.37
C MET A 140 9.46 -2.00 -2.68
N ALA A 141 10.68 -2.33 -3.09
CA ALA A 141 11.90 -1.79 -2.50
C ALA A 141 13.05 -1.83 -3.50
N SER A 142 14.14 -1.15 -3.19
CA SER A 142 15.38 -1.25 -3.95
C SER A 142 16.39 -2.11 -3.17
N SER A 143 16.57 -3.36 -3.58
CA SER A 143 17.53 -4.27 -2.94
C SER A 143 19.00 -3.84 -3.08
N SER A 144 19.30 -2.91 -3.97
CA SER A 144 20.63 -2.30 -4.09
C SER A 144 20.94 -1.27 -2.98
N ASN A 145 19.92 -0.87 -2.21
CA ASN A 145 20.04 0.09 -1.12
C ASN A 145 19.89 -0.62 0.22
N LYS A 146 20.93 -0.61 1.04
CA LYS A 146 20.94 -1.29 2.35
C LYS A 146 19.83 -0.77 3.29
N ASN A 147 19.58 0.53 3.29
CA ASN A 147 18.52 1.10 4.13
C ASN A 147 17.13 0.61 3.72
N GLU A 148 16.88 0.45 2.41
CA GLU A 148 15.62 -0.08 1.90
C GLU A 148 15.43 -1.56 2.25
N VAL A 149 16.51 -2.35 2.21
CA VAL A 149 16.47 -3.76 2.64
C VAL A 149 16.16 -3.88 4.13
N GLU A 150 16.74 -3.01 4.96
CA GLU A 150 16.44 -2.98 6.40
C GLU A 150 15.02 -2.48 6.67
N ALA A 151 14.57 -1.44 5.97
CA ALA A 151 13.20 -0.95 6.04
C ALA A 151 12.19 -2.04 5.65
N LEU A 152 12.46 -2.79 4.58
CA LEU A 152 11.64 -3.92 4.17
C LEU A 152 11.54 -4.99 5.27
N TYR A 153 12.68 -5.36 5.87
CA TYR A 153 12.66 -6.33 6.98
C TYR A 153 11.82 -5.86 8.16
N LEU A 154 11.99 -4.59 8.57
CA LEU A 154 11.22 -4.01 9.69
C LEU A 154 9.73 -3.94 9.38
N THR A 155 9.36 -3.55 8.17
CA THR A 155 7.98 -3.51 7.69
C THR A 155 7.33 -4.89 7.73
N VAL A 156 7.99 -5.90 7.15
CA VAL A 156 7.47 -7.28 7.09
C VAL A 156 7.35 -7.89 8.47
N LYS A 157 8.37 -7.71 9.32
CA LYS A 157 8.37 -8.18 10.70
C LYS A 157 7.18 -7.59 11.47
N LYS A 158 7.02 -6.28 11.41
CA LYS A 158 5.95 -5.56 12.13
C LYS A 158 4.57 -5.97 11.64
N LEU A 159 4.38 -6.08 10.33
CA LEU A 159 3.12 -6.57 9.77
C LEU A 159 2.81 -7.99 10.22
N SER A 160 3.80 -8.88 10.21
CA SER A 160 3.64 -10.27 10.66
C SER A 160 3.20 -10.35 12.11
N GLU A 161 3.87 -9.60 13.00
CA GLU A 161 3.50 -9.53 14.42
C GLU A 161 2.07 -9.02 14.61
N PHE A 162 1.69 -7.98 13.88
CA PHE A 162 0.35 -7.39 13.98
C PHE A 162 -0.73 -8.34 13.43
N CYS A 163 -0.48 -9.00 12.30
CA CYS A 163 -1.39 -9.99 11.73
C CYS A 163 -1.59 -11.19 12.68
N GLN A 164 -0.53 -11.67 13.33
CA GLN A 164 -0.63 -12.74 14.34
C GLN A 164 -1.48 -12.32 15.53
N HIS A 165 -1.29 -11.08 16.02
CA HIS A 165 -2.09 -10.53 17.12
C HIS A 165 -3.59 -10.47 16.78
N LEU A 166 -3.93 -10.14 15.54
CA LEU A 166 -5.31 -10.01 15.06
C LEU A 166 -5.89 -11.33 14.50
N ASN A 167 -5.11 -12.41 14.47
CA ASN A 167 -5.47 -13.69 13.84
C ASN A 167 -5.85 -13.53 12.34
N ILE A 168 -5.17 -12.63 11.63
CA ILE A 168 -5.31 -12.40 10.20
C ILE A 168 -4.16 -13.09 9.48
N THR A 169 -4.40 -13.69 8.30
CA THR A 169 -3.38 -14.40 7.54
C THR A 169 -3.03 -13.71 6.23
N ILE A 170 -1.76 -13.85 5.83
CA ILE A 170 -1.24 -13.42 4.52
C ILE A 170 -0.83 -14.69 3.74
N PRO A 171 -1.78 -15.40 3.12
CA PRO A 171 -1.48 -16.66 2.42
C PRO A 171 -0.69 -16.47 1.13
N VAL A 172 -0.69 -15.28 0.57
CA VAL A 172 -0.02 -14.95 -0.69
C VAL A 172 0.56 -13.55 -0.64
N GLY A 173 1.70 -13.38 -1.27
CA GLY A 173 2.35 -12.09 -1.43
C GLY A 173 3.32 -12.14 -2.61
N LYS A 174 3.76 -10.97 -3.02
CA LYS A 174 4.83 -10.83 -4.00
C LYS A 174 5.70 -9.63 -3.64
N ASP A 175 6.91 -9.61 -4.18
CA ASP A 175 7.83 -8.50 -4.04
C ASP A 175 8.29 -7.96 -5.41
N SER A 176 8.79 -6.74 -5.39
CA SER A 176 9.48 -6.07 -6.49
C SER A 176 10.67 -5.34 -5.92
N LEU A 177 11.84 -5.99 -5.95
CA LEU A 177 13.02 -5.53 -5.21
C LEU A 177 14.02 -4.73 -6.05
N SER A 178 13.67 -4.40 -7.29
CA SER A 178 14.48 -3.56 -8.18
C SER A 178 13.82 -2.23 -8.51
N MET A 179 13.07 -1.68 -7.56
CA MET A 179 12.29 -0.46 -7.74
C MET A 179 13.20 0.76 -7.79
N ASN A 180 13.61 1.13 -8.99
CA ASN A 180 14.33 2.36 -9.24
C ASN A 180 13.99 2.91 -10.62
N THR A 181 14.13 4.22 -10.76
CA THR A 181 14.00 4.92 -12.04
C THR A 181 15.26 5.71 -12.29
N SER A 182 15.82 5.58 -13.47
CA SER A 182 16.96 6.38 -13.88
C SER A 182 16.68 7.08 -15.21
N TRP A 183 17.12 8.32 -15.32
CA TRP A 183 17.04 9.07 -16.58
C TRP A 183 18.29 9.94 -16.71
N SER A 184 18.66 10.20 -17.94
CA SER A 184 19.79 11.06 -18.26
C SER A 184 19.30 12.31 -18.96
N ASP A 185 19.73 13.45 -18.50
CA ASP A 185 19.69 14.71 -19.24
C ASP A 185 21.06 15.01 -19.86
N LYS A 186 21.17 16.12 -20.60
CA LYS A 186 22.42 16.49 -21.31
C LYS A 186 23.61 16.70 -20.37
N LYS A 187 23.43 16.73 -19.05
CA LYS A 187 24.45 17.08 -18.05
C LYS A 187 24.70 16.02 -17.00
N SER A 188 23.70 15.15 -16.70
CA SER A 188 23.82 14.18 -15.61
C SER A 188 22.85 13.02 -15.77
N THR A 189 23.18 11.90 -15.18
CA THR A 189 22.23 10.79 -14.95
C THR A 189 21.68 10.92 -13.53
N LYS A 190 20.36 10.92 -13.41
CA LYS A 190 19.64 10.92 -12.15
C LYS A 190 19.05 9.55 -11.89
N LYS A 191 19.03 9.14 -10.63
CA LYS A 191 18.42 7.90 -10.17
C LYS A 191 17.56 8.19 -8.95
N VAL A 192 16.38 7.61 -8.92
CA VAL A 192 15.46 7.63 -7.76
C VAL A 192 15.11 6.20 -7.43
N GLU A 193 15.16 5.87 -6.15
CA GLU A 193 14.78 4.57 -5.60
C GLU A 193 13.44 4.70 -4.87
N SER A 194 12.62 3.67 -4.95
CA SER A 194 11.34 3.64 -4.25
C SER A 194 11.55 3.24 -2.79
N PRO A 195 10.92 3.91 -1.83
CA PRO A 195 10.84 3.43 -0.45
C PRO A 195 9.92 2.21 -0.35
N VAL A 196 10.09 1.45 0.72
CA VAL A 196 9.26 0.27 1.04
C VAL A 196 7.81 0.65 1.35
#